data_f17c72d905f6dfdc1c1ec638ebc68adf
#
_entry.id   f17c72d905f6dfdc1c1ec638ebc68adf
#
_cell.length_a   1.000
_cell.length_b   1.000
_cell.length_c   1.000
_cell.angle_alpha   90.00
_cell.angle_beta   90.00
_cell.angle_gamma   90.00
#
_symmetry.space_group_name_H-M   'P 1'
#
loop_
_entity.id
_entity.type
_entity.pdbx_description
1 polymer ?
#
loop_
_entity_poly.entity_id
_entity_poly.type
_entity_poly.pdbx_seq_one_letter_code
_entity_poly.pdbx_strand_id
1 'polypeptide(L)'
;MLGYYEKAEGLSYGTELIDIYNEYNDEYEDFLDNFDYSAEGAKTLLANRQDLFNTVKENFNYIKQMNEKGISAVVINPYEYTETIGNREWNNQELIAMINVIAAIVISCGFIAYEKKSMVKSLALTGMNRRKWLVKKLFIQSMLSLLFACITYGMYYKKLCGVYTYTNITAPLKSIMLFQNYIINPPIIVYIFIDFMIKYM
;
A
#
# COMPACT_ATOMS: atom_id res chain seq x y z
N MET A 1 2.67 -8.43 21.42
CA MET A 1 3.09 -7.89 20.13
C MET A 1 2.37 -6.59 19.77
N LEU A 2 1.05 -6.57 19.83
CA LEU A 2 0.28 -5.35 19.66
C LEU A 2 0.85 -4.21 20.52
N GLY A 3 1.21 -4.47 21.78
CA GLY A 3 1.71 -3.46 22.69
C GLY A 3 2.96 -2.69 22.25
N TYR A 4 3.95 -3.35 21.59
CA TYR A 4 5.12 -2.65 21.08
C TYR A 4 4.77 -1.68 19.95
N TYR A 5 4.09 -2.16 18.91
CA TYR A 5 3.74 -1.30 17.78
C TYR A 5 2.72 -0.22 18.14
N GLU A 6 1.79 -0.49 19.06
CA GLU A 6 0.86 0.52 19.57
C GLU A 6 1.58 1.70 20.24
N LYS A 7 2.69 1.43 20.97
CA LYS A 7 3.49 2.45 21.64
C LYS A 7 4.53 3.10 20.72
N ALA A 8 5.19 2.31 19.85
CA ALA A 8 6.35 2.72 19.07
C ALA A 8 6.03 3.27 17.69
N GLU A 9 4.80 3.04 17.18
CA GLU A 9 4.43 3.42 15.81
C GLU A 9 4.56 4.92 15.57
N GLY A 10 5.22 5.28 14.47
CA GLY A 10 5.48 6.67 14.11
C GLY A 10 6.70 7.29 14.79
N LEU A 11 7.32 6.62 15.76
CA LEU A 11 8.53 7.13 16.41
C LEU A 11 9.75 6.94 15.53
N SER A 12 10.62 7.96 15.50
CA SER A 12 11.97 7.87 14.96
C SER A 12 12.93 7.33 16.02
N TYR A 13 14.13 6.92 15.60
CA TYR A 13 15.15 6.48 16.55
C TYR A 13 15.51 7.59 17.54
N GLY A 14 15.30 7.32 18.82
CA GLY A 14 15.53 8.25 19.92
C GLY A 14 15.35 7.56 21.28
N THR A 15 15.46 8.32 22.36
CA THR A 15 15.35 7.80 23.74
C THR A 15 14.03 7.10 23.98
N GLU A 16 12.93 7.68 23.53
CA GLU A 16 11.59 7.12 23.70
C GLU A 16 11.44 5.74 23.03
N LEU A 17 11.92 5.58 21.80
CA LEU A 17 11.90 4.29 21.11
C LEU A 17 12.79 3.25 21.79
N ILE A 18 13.94 3.69 22.31
CA ILE A 18 14.87 2.80 23.05
C ILE A 18 14.21 2.32 24.34
N ASP A 19 13.53 3.19 25.08
CA ASP A 19 12.85 2.84 26.33
C ASP A 19 11.71 1.83 26.07
N ILE A 20 10.90 2.05 25.04
CA ILE A 20 9.84 1.12 24.64
C ILE A 20 10.41 -0.24 24.21
N TYR A 21 11.54 -0.24 23.47
CA TYR A 21 12.18 -1.47 23.06
C TYR A 21 12.76 -2.25 24.26
N ASN A 22 13.35 -1.57 25.22
CA ASN A 22 13.89 -2.20 26.44
C ASN A 22 12.74 -2.79 27.28
N GLU A 23 11.64 -2.04 27.49
CA GLU A 23 10.45 -2.55 28.16
C GLU A 23 9.93 -3.84 27.51
N TYR A 24 9.86 -3.86 26.18
CA TYR A 24 9.43 -5.04 25.43
C TYR A 24 10.41 -6.22 25.54
N ASN A 25 11.70 -5.95 25.56
CA ASN A 25 12.73 -6.99 25.77
C ASN A 25 12.62 -7.61 27.17
N ASP A 26 12.44 -6.79 28.19
CA ASP A 26 12.26 -7.25 29.57
C ASP A 26 10.98 -8.11 29.71
N GLU A 27 9.86 -7.69 29.09
CA GLU A 27 8.64 -8.48 29.04
C GLU A 27 8.84 -9.85 28.34
N TYR A 28 9.71 -9.91 27.33
CA TYR A 28 10.01 -11.15 26.62
C TYR A 28 10.90 -12.07 27.47
N GLU A 29 11.88 -11.53 28.19
CA GLU A 29 12.72 -12.30 29.11
C GLU A 29 11.89 -12.85 30.27
N ASP A 30 11.02 -12.05 30.89
CA ASP A 30 10.08 -12.48 31.92
C ASP A 30 9.14 -13.59 31.42
N PHE A 31 8.70 -13.51 30.16
CA PHE A 31 7.91 -14.55 29.54
C PHE A 31 8.70 -15.87 29.44
N LEU A 32 9.97 -15.84 29.03
CA LEU A 32 10.80 -17.04 28.92
C LEU A 32 11.07 -17.69 30.27
N ASP A 33 11.32 -16.89 31.31
CA ASP A 33 11.61 -17.36 32.66
C ASP A 33 10.40 -18.04 33.30
N ASN A 34 9.19 -17.58 33.00
CA ASN A 34 7.95 -18.11 33.54
C ASN A 34 7.24 -19.13 32.60
N PHE A 35 7.88 -19.50 31.48
CA PHE A 35 7.23 -20.32 30.45
C PHE A 35 7.16 -21.81 30.85
N ASP A 36 5.95 -22.38 30.82
CA ASP A 36 5.74 -23.81 31.05
C ASP A 36 5.98 -24.62 29.77
N TYR A 37 7.14 -25.23 29.68
CA TYR A 37 7.55 -26.08 28.56
C TYR A 37 6.80 -27.44 28.47
N SER A 38 6.08 -27.81 29.52
CA SER A 38 5.36 -29.10 29.59
C SER A 38 3.94 -28.98 29.01
N ALA A 39 3.42 -27.80 28.82
CA ALA A 39 2.07 -27.57 28.33
C ALA A 39 1.86 -28.05 26.88
N GLU A 40 0.68 -28.56 26.59
CA GLU A 40 0.30 -28.92 25.22
C GLU A 40 0.33 -27.68 24.32
N GLY A 41 1.04 -27.78 23.20
CA GLY A 41 1.23 -26.62 22.29
C GLY A 41 2.32 -25.63 22.70
N ALA A 42 3.05 -25.88 23.81
CA ALA A 42 4.12 -24.97 24.27
C ALA A 42 5.14 -24.65 23.18
N LYS A 43 5.57 -25.66 22.39
CA LYS A 43 6.53 -25.45 21.29
C LYS A 43 6.03 -24.46 20.23
N THR A 44 4.77 -24.55 19.84
CA THR A 44 4.17 -23.67 18.84
C THR A 44 4.04 -22.25 19.38
N LEU A 45 3.62 -22.13 20.65
CA LEU A 45 3.49 -20.83 21.32
C LEU A 45 4.85 -20.14 21.49
N LEU A 46 5.87 -20.90 21.88
CA LEU A 46 7.24 -20.39 22.01
C LEU A 46 7.80 -19.95 20.65
N ALA A 47 7.64 -20.78 19.61
CA ALA A 47 8.10 -20.43 18.25
C ALA A 47 7.43 -19.15 17.74
N ASN A 48 6.12 -19.03 17.90
CA ASN A 48 5.39 -17.82 17.50
C ASN A 48 5.88 -16.57 18.27
N ARG A 49 6.09 -16.69 19.59
CA ARG A 49 6.60 -15.58 20.39
C ARG A 49 8.02 -15.20 20.00
N GLN A 50 8.87 -16.16 19.71
CA GLN A 50 10.24 -15.94 19.26
C GLN A 50 10.29 -15.25 17.88
N ASP A 51 9.45 -15.68 16.93
CA ASP A 51 9.35 -15.04 15.63
C ASP A 51 8.90 -13.58 15.74
N LEU A 52 7.93 -13.33 16.64
CA LEU A 52 7.45 -11.99 16.91
C LEU A 52 8.55 -11.09 17.51
N PHE A 53 9.27 -11.61 18.50
CA PHE A 53 10.38 -10.90 19.12
C PHE A 53 11.47 -10.58 18.11
N ASN A 54 11.86 -11.56 17.28
CA ASN A 54 12.86 -11.35 16.23
C ASN A 54 12.41 -10.27 15.24
N THR A 55 11.15 -10.26 14.85
CA THR A 55 10.59 -9.23 13.94
C THR A 55 10.70 -7.82 14.55
N VAL A 56 10.37 -7.67 15.83
CA VAL A 56 10.50 -6.38 16.53
C VAL A 56 11.96 -5.95 16.61
N LYS A 57 12.85 -6.88 16.95
CA LYS A 57 14.30 -6.64 17.04
C LYS A 57 14.90 -6.23 15.69
N GLU A 58 14.51 -6.91 14.62
CA GLU A 58 14.94 -6.56 13.26
C GLU A 58 14.46 -5.16 12.86
N ASN A 59 13.21 -4.83 13.14
CA ASN A 59 12.64 -3.51 12.87
C ASN A 59 13.38 -2.42 13.65
N PHE A 60 13.59 -2.59 14.96
CA PHE A 60 14.33 -1.67 15.78
C PHE A 60 15.76 -1.43 15.25
N ASN A 61 16.49 -2.50 14.95
CA ASN A 61 17.85 -2.42 14.40
C ASN A 61 17.86 -1.72 13.04
N TYR A 62 16.86 -1.97 12.21
CA TYR A 62 16.71 -1.31 10.92
C TYR A 62 16.52 0.20 11.07
N ILE A 63 15.63 0.65 11.93
CA ILE A 63 15.39 2.08 12.19
C ILE A 63 16.66 2.75 12.76
N LYS A 64 17.36 2.06 13.67
CA LYS A 64 18.67 2.52 14.18
C LYS A 64 19.68 2.72 13.05
N GLN A 65 19.86 1.73 12.17
CA GLN A 65 20.78 1.82 11.02
C GLN A 65 20.41 2.94 10.05
N MET A 66 19.11 3.16 9.80
CA MET A 66 18.66 4.26 8.95
C MET A 66 19.00 5.61 9.56
N ASN A 67 18.79 5.77 10.86
CA ASN A 67 19.16 6.99 11.58
C ASN A 67 20.68 7.24 11.54
N GLU A 68 21.51 6.21 11.74
CA GLU A 68 22.97 6.30 11.64
C GLU A 68 23.44 6.74 10.24
N LYS A 69 22.69 6.39 9.20
CA LYS A 69 22.92 6.85 7.81
C LYS A 69 22.34 8.24 7.53
N GLY A 70 21.76 8.92 8.51
CA GLY A 70 21.11 10.21 8.34
C GLY A 70 19.81 10.16 7.53
N ILE A 71 19.19 8.97 7.40
CA ILE A 71 17.94 8.78 6.70
C ILE A 71 16.81 8.82 7.70
N SER A 72 15.85 9.74 7.49
CA SER A 72 14.62 9.77 8.29
C SER A 72 13.83 8.50 8.04
N ALA A 73 13.63 7.71 9.08
CA ALA A 73 12.79 6.52 9.12
C ALA A 73 12.06 6.46 10.46
N VAL A 74 10.85 5.93 10.46
CA VAL A 74 10.01 5.77 11.65
C VAL A 74 9.56 4.34 11.79
N VAL A 75 9.21 3.93 13.00
CA VAL A 75 8.65 2.59 13.24
C VAL A 75 7.29 2.50 12.55
N ILE A 76 7.12 1.45 11.77
CA ILE A 76 5.87 1.11 11.10
C ILE A 76 5.59 -0.36 11.38
N ASN A 77 4.32 -0.69 11.60
CA ASN A 77 3.92 -2.07 11.76
C ASN A 77 4.12 -2.84 10.43
N PRO A 78 5.09 -3.76 10.33
CA PRO A 78 5.41 -4.43 9.08
C PRO A 78 4.25 -5.27 8.53
N TYR A 79 3.35 -5.77 9.39
CA TYR A 79 2.21 -6.57 8.98
C TYR A 79 1.16 -5.75 8.22
N GLU A 80 0.98 -4.47 8.56
CA GLU A 80 0.03 -3.61 7.87
C GLU A 80 0.45 -3.30 6.44
N TYR A 81 1.73 -3.07 6.22
CA TYR A 81 2.24 -2.64 4.91
C TYR A 81 2.70 -3.78 4.02
N THR A 82 3.19 -4.89 4.57
CA THR A 82 3.53 -6.08 3.77
C THR A 82 2.29 -6.78 3.22
N GLU A 83 1.18 -6.77 3.96
CA GLU A 83 -0.10 -7.28 3.48
C GLU A 83 -0.69 -6.40 2.35
N THR A 84 -0.43 -5.09 2.36
CA THR A 84 -1.07 -4.13 1.44
C THR A 84 -0.21 -3.74 0.24
N ILE A 85 1.11 -3.73 0.40
CA ILE A 85 2.08 -3.43 -0.66
C ILE A 85 2.74 -4.72 -1.15
N GLY A 86 2.65 -5.81 -0.38
CA GLY A 86 3.25 -7.11 -0.67
C GLY A 86 2.38 -8.04 -1.51
N ASN A 87 2.89 -9.27 -1.68
CA ASN A 87 2.36 -10.28 -2.62
C ASN A 87 0.88 -10.67 -2.44
N ARG A 88 0.31 -10.56 -1.24
CA ARG A 88 -1.05 -11.06 -0.98
C ARG A 88 -2.12 -10.16 -1.59
N GLU A 89 -1.91 -8.85 -1.57
CA GLU A 89 -2.82 -7.89 -2.18
C GLU A 89 -2.61 -7.71 -3.69
N TRP A 90 -1.49 -8.21 -4.22
CA TRP A 90 -1.20 -8.19 -5.66
C TRP A 90 -2.35 -8.79 -6.49
N ASN A 91 -2.87 -9.94 -6.07
CA ASN A 91 -3.97 -10.61 -6.75
C ASN A 91 -5.27 -9.77 -6.77
N ASN A 92 -5.56 -9.07 -5.66
CA ASN A 92 -6.73 -8.19 -5.58
C ASN A 92 -6.56 -6.95 -6.46
N GLN A 93 -5.35 -6.40 -6.51
CA GLN A 93 -5.03 -5.27 -7.39
C GLN A 93 -5.11 -5.65 -8.86
N GLU A 94 -4.63 -6.84 -9.25
CA GLU A 94 -4.77 -7.35 -10.61
C GLU A 94 -6.24 -7.52 -11.01
N LEU A 95 -7.07 -8.04 -10.11
CA LEU A 95 -8.51 -8.19 -10.37
C LEU A 95 -9.19 -6.84 -10.59
N ILE A 96 -8.84 -5.82 -9.80
CA ILE A 96 -9.35 -4.45 -9.98
C ILE A 96 -8.86 -3.87 -11.31
N ALA A 97 -7.60 -4.11 -11.67
CA ALA A 97 -7.07 -3.70 -12.97
C ALA A 97 -7.84 -4.33 -14.12
N MET A 98 -8.13 -5.64 -14.07
CA MET A 98 -8.96 -6.33 -15.07
C MET A 98 -10.37 -5.73 -15.17
N ILE A 99 -11.00 -5.43 -14.03
CA ILE A 99 -12.33 -4.78 -14.01
C ILE A 99 -12.26 -3.42 -14.70
N ASN A 100 -11.23 -2.63 -14.45
CA ASN A 100 -11.04 -1.32 -15.07
C ASN A 100 -10.82 -1.42 -16.59
N VAL A 101 -10.05 -2.42 -17.05
CA VAL A 101 -9.88 -2.67 -18.50
C VAL A 101 -11.20 -3.03 -19.14
N ILE A 102 -11.98 -3.93 -18.54
CA ILE A 102 -13.30 -4.30 -19.03
C ILE A 102 -14.23 -3.09 -19.09
N ALA A 103 -14.24 -2.25 -18.05
CA ALA A 103 -15.03 -1.03 -18.02
C ALA A 103 -14.61 -0.04 -19.11
N ALA A 104 -13.31 0.13 -19.35
CA ALA A 104 -12.81 0.98 -20.45
C ALA A 104 -13.26 0.47 -21.83
N ILE A 105 -13.25 -0.84 -22.04
CA ILE A 105 -13.77 -1.47 -23.27
C ILE A 105 -15.27 -1.20 -23.42
N VAL A 106 -16.06 -1.41 -22.37
CA VAL A 106 -17.52 -1.18 -22.39
C VAL A 106 -17.85 0.29 -22.67
N ILE A 107 -17.15 1.22 -22.04
CA ILE A 107 -17.29 2.67 -22.28
C ILE A 107 -16.98 2.97 -23.76
N SER A 108 -15.89 2.44 -24.29
CA SER A 108 -15.46 2.66 -25.67
C SER A 108 -16.48 2.08 -26.68
N CYS A 109 -16.98 0.88 -26.43
CA CYS A 109 -18.02 0.25 -27.25
C CYS A 109 -19.33 1.04 -27.20
N GLY A 110 -19.72 1.55 -26.04
CA GLY A 110 -20.90 2.40 -25.88
C GLY A 110 -20.82 3.67 -26.72
N PHE A 111 -19.66 4.33 -26.75
CA PHE A 111 -19.44 5.51 -27.60
C PHE A 111 -19.54 5.17 -29.09
N ILE A 112 -18.96 4.05 -29.51
CA ILE A 112 -19.03 3.61 -30.92
C ILE A 112 -20.48 3.28 -31.33
N ALA A 113 -21.22 2.59 -30.47
CA ALA A 113 -22.61 2.23 -30.72
C ALA A 113 -23.51 3.48 -30.82
N TYR A 114 -23.32 4.44 -29.92
CA TYR A 114 -24.04 5.71 -29.92
C TYR A 114 -23.77 6.51 -31.20
N GLU A 115 -22.52 6.63 -31.64
CA GLU A 115 -22.15 7.30 -32.87
C GLU A 115 -22.77 6.64 -34.11
N LYS A 116 -22.80 5.33 -34.16
CA LYS A 116 -23.42 4.58 -35.25
C LYS A 116 -24.94 4.84 -35.30
N LYS A 117 -25.60 4.87 -34.16
CA LYS A 117 -27.05 5.11 -34.05
C LYS A 117 -27.42 6.54 -34.39
N SER A 118 -26.64 7.54 -33.96
CA SER A 118 -26.95 8.96 -34.11
C SER A 118 -26.47 9.58 -35.44
N MET A 119 -25.86 8.81 -36.34
CA MET A 119 -25.22 9.30 -37.58
C MET A 119 -24.15 10.39 -37.41
N VAL A 120 -23.75 10.70 -36.16
CA VAL A 120 -22.74 11.72 -35.85
C VAL A 120 -21.41 11.39 -36.54
N LYS A 121 -21.14 10.11 -36.76
CA LYS A 121 -19.92 9.68 -37.46
C LYS A 121 -19.85 10.18 -38.89
N SER A 122 -20.97 10.17 -39.64
CA SER A 122 -21.00 10.67 -41.03
C SER A 122 -20.78 12.19 -41.08
N LEU A 123 -21.38 12.92 -40.17
CA LEU A 123 -21.19 14.37 -40.03
C LEU A 123 -19.76 14.74 -39.63
N ALA A 124 -19.16 13.97 -38.72
CA ALA A 124 -17.79 14.21 -38.26
C ALA A 124 -16.74 13.86 -39.33
N LEU A 125 -17.03 12.89 -40.22
CA LEU A 125 -16.13 12.48 -41.29
C LEU A 125 -16.12 13.46 -42.47
N THR A 126 -17.21 14.19 -42.68
CA THR A 126 -17.36 15.19 -43.76
C THR A 126 -16.89 16.59 -43.36
N GLY A 127 -16.69 16.83 -42.04
CA GLY A 127 -16.28 18.11 -41.53
C GLY A 127 -14.77 18.39 -41.60
N MET A 128 -14.40 19.66 -41.81
CA MET A 128 -12.99 20.12 -41.87
C MET A 128 -12.14 19.86 -40.63
N ASN A 129 -12.72 19.41 -39.51
CA ASN A 129 -12.05 19.26 -38.20
C ASN A 129 -11.98 17.84 -37.66
N ARG A 130 -11.89 16.82 -38.54
CA ARG A 130 -11.85 15.38 -38.19
C ARG A 130 -10.82 15.05 -37.09
N ARG A 131 -9.60 15.62 -37.18
CA ARG A 131 -8.56 15.39 -36.17
C ARG A 131 -8.94 15.93 -34.78
N LYS A 132 -9.48 17.14 -34.74
CA LYS A 132 -9.92 17.76 -33.47
C LYS A 132 -11.05 16.99 -32.82
N TRP A 133 -11.98 16.46 -33.64
CA TRP A 133 -13.06 15.63 -33.13
C TRP A 133 -12.55 14.31 -32.54
N LEU A 134 -11.64 13.61 -33.24
CA LEU A 134 -11.02 12.38 -32.73
C LEU A 134 -10.27 12.60 -31.44
N VAL A 135 -9.47 13.67 -31.34
CA VAL A 135 -8.73 14.01 -30.11
C VAL A 135 -9.67 14.29 -28.95
N LYS A 136 -10.74 15.09 -29.18
CA LYS A 136 -11.75 15.33 -28.15
C LYS A 136 -12.44 14.05 -27.69
N LYS A 137 -12.77 13.15 -28.60
CA LYS A 137 -13.38 11.86 -28.30
C LYS A 137 -12.46 11.01 -27.42
N LEU A 138 -11.21 10.84 -27.84
CA LEU A 138 -10.21 10.07 -27.08
C LEU A 138 -10.01 10.68 -25.69
N PHE A 139 -9.95 12.01 -25.62
CA PHE A 139 -9.81 12.70 -24.34
C PHE A 139 -11.00 12.41 -23.40
N ILE A 140 -12.24 12.51 -23.90
CA ILE A 140 -13.44 12.23 -23.08
C ILE A 140 -13.46 10.77 -22.64
N GLN A 141 -13.13 9.82 -23.54
CA GLN A 141 -13.06 8.41 -23.19
C GLN A 141 -12.01 8.13 -22.12
N SER A 142 -10.81 8.71 -22.27
CA SER A 142 -9.73 8.59 -21.27
C SER A 142 -10.15 9.16 -19.92
N MET A 143 -10.78 10.33 -19.92
CA MET A 143 -11.27 10.97 -18.71
C MET A 143 -12.33 10.12 -17.98
N LEU A 144 -13.26 9.54 -18.70
CA LEU A 144 -14.29 8.65 -18.13
C LEU A 144 -13.67 7.37 -17.57
N SER A 145 -12.74 6.75 -18.31
CA SER A 145 -12.04 5.56 -17.83
C SER A 145 -11.20 5.85 -16.60
N LEU A 146 -10.50 6.98 -16.56
CA LEU A 146 -9.73 7.42 -15.41
C LEU A 146 -10.63 7.69 -14.19
N LEU A 147 -11.75 8.36 -14.40
CA LEU A 147 -12.73 8.63 -13.34
C LEU A 147 -13.28 7.32 -12.74
N PHE A 148 -13.60 6.35 -13.58
CA PHE A 148 -14.02 5.03 -13.14
C PHE A 148 -12.92 4.30 -12.34
N ALA A 149 -11.67 4.35 -12.83
CA ALA A 149 -10.53 3.79 -12.13
C ALA A 149 -10.31 4.47 -10.76
N CYS A 150 -10.40 5.79 -10.68
CA CYS A 150 -10.32 6.52 -9.40
C CYS A 150 -11.41 6.09 -8.42
N ILE A 151 -12.64 5.88 -8.88
CA ILE A 151 -13.74 5.42 -8.01
C ILE A 151 -13.48 4.00 -7.49
N THR A 152 -13.17 3.06 -8.36
CA THR A 152 -12.95 1.66 -7.99
C THR A 152 -11.75 1.51 -7.04
N TYR A 153 -10.68 2.22 -7.32
CA TYR A 153 -9.48 2.23 -6.48
C TYR A 153 -9.71 2.95 -5.16
N GLY A 154 -10.41 4.07 -5.19
CA GLY A 154 -10.79 4.79 -3.97
C GLY A 154 -11.66 3.94 -3.03
N MET A 155 -12.61 3.17 -3.58
CA MET A 155 -13.42 2.23 -2.80
C MET A 155 -12.57 1.10 -2.22
N TYR A 156 -11.63 0.57 -2.99
CA TYR A 156 -10.69 -0.46 -2.54
C TYR A 156 -9.82 0.04 -1.39
N TYR A 157 -9.18 1.22 -1.55
CA TYR A 157 -8.38 1.83 -0.49
C TYR A 157 -9.18 2.16 0.76
N LYS A 158 -10.40 2.66 0.61
CA LYS A 158 -11.29 2.89 1.75
C LYS A 158 -11.55 1.59 2.51
N LYS A 159 -11.74 0.47 1.82
CA LYS A 159 -11.91 -0.85 2.46
C LYS A 159 -10.63 -1.28 3.17
N LEU A 160 -9.45 -1.12 2.55
CA LEU A 160 -8.17 -1.42 3.17
C LEU A 160 -7.93 -0.59 4.43
N CYS A 161 -8.15 0.72 4.37
CA CYS A 161 -8.03 1.60 5.54
C CYS A 161 -9.01 1.26 6.67
N GLY A 162 -10.14 0.61 6.36
CA GLY A 162 -11.08 0.14 7.36
C GLY A 162 -10.69 -1.18 8.02
N VAL A 163 -9.82 -1.97 7.36
CA VAL A 163 -9.31 -3.25 7.89
C VAL A 163 -7.97 -3.05 8.59
N TYR A 164 -7.12 -2.19 8.02
CA TYR A 164 -5.80 -1.86 8.52
C TYR A 164 -5.79 -0.39 8.95
N THR A 165 -5.50 -0.14 10.22
CA THR A 165 -5.35 1.21 10.74
C THR A 165 -4.05 1.83 10.21
N TYR A 166 -4.08 2.42 9.02
CA TYR A 166 -2.92 3.13 8.48
C TYR A 166 -2.68 4.43 9.24
N THR A 167 -1.99 4.36 10.35
CA THR A 167 -1.74 5.52 11.20
C THR A 167 -0.67 6.44 10.62
N ASN A 168 0.29 5.89 9.84
CA ASN A 168 1.46 6.63 9.36
C ASN A 168 1.65 6.64 7.84
N ILE A 169 0.57 6.88 7.09
CA ILE A 169 0.61 6.93 5.60
C ILE A 169 1.54 8.06 5.06
N THR A 170 1.82 9.06 5.88
CA THR A 170 2.75 10.15 5.57
C THR A 170 4.20 9.82 5.90
N ALA A 171 4.47 8.67 6.53
CA ALA A 171 5.83 8.25 6.85
C ALA A 171 6.70 8.10 5.60
N PRO A 172 8.02 8.29 5.73
CA PRO A 172 8.95 8.07 4.64
C PRO A 172 8.93 6.61 4.14
N LEU A 173 9.01 6.41 2.84
CA LEU A 173 8.94 5.07 2.22
C LEU A 173 10.00 4.11 2.76
N LYS A 174 11.21 4.60 3.04
CA LYS A 174 12.30 3.83 3.64
C LYS A 174 12.06 3.41 5.08
N SER A 175 10.97 3.81 5.70
CA SER A 175 10.53 3.23 6.98
C SER A 175 10.08 1.77 6.83
N ILE A 176 9.72 1.35 5.61
CA ILE A 176 9.42 -0.04 5.28
C ILE A 176 10.70 -0.71 4.79
N MET A 177 11.12 -1.78 5.45
CA MET A 177 12.37 -2.49 5.18
C MET A 177 12.50 -2.95 3.72
N LEU A 178 11.39 -3.30 3.07
CA LEU A 178 11.33 -3.68 1.66
C LEU A 178 11.89 -2.61 0.72
N PHE A 179 11.79 -1.32 1.08
CA PHE A 179 12.20 -0.19 0.24
C PHE A 179 13.53 0.44 0.65
N GLN A 180 14.33 -0.24 1.50
CA GLN A 180 15.62 0.26 1.98
C GLN A 180 16.57 0.71 0.86
N ASN A 181 16.56 0.02 -0.28
CA ASN A 181 17.46 0.26 -1.42
C ASN A 181 16.91 1.27 -2.43
N TYR A 182 15.72 1.84 -2.20
CA TYR A 182 15.18 2.85 -3.11
C TYR A 182 16.04 4.12 -3.10
N ILE A 183 16.25 4.70 -4.29
CA ILE A 183 17.08 5.92 -4.45
C ILE A 183 16.42 7.11 -3.76
N ILE A 184 15.10 7.24 -3.90
CA ILE A 184 14.29 8.33 -3.33
C ILE A 184 13.53 7.84 -2.09
N ASN A 185 13.20 8.78 -1.20
CA ASN A 185 12.46 8.49 0.04
C ASN A 185 11.18 9.34 0.13
N PRO A 186 10.22 9.17 -0.80
CA PRO A 186 8.96 9.92 -0.74
C PRO A 186 8.10 9.41 0.41
N PRO A 187 7.07 10.15 0.84
CA PRO A 187 6.03 9.61 1.72
C PRO A 187 5.34 8.38 1.10
N ILE A 188 4.91 7.45 1.93
CA ILE A 188 4.24 6.20 1.51
C ILE A 188 3.02 6.51 0.62
N ILE A 189 2.22 7.50 0.97
CA ILE A 189 1.05 7.92 0.18
C ILE A 189 1.42 8.32 -1.25
N VAL A 190 2.57 8.99 -1.43
CA VAL A 190 3.05 9.40 -2.76
C VAL A 190 3.47 8.18 -3.57
N TYR A 191 4.13 7.20 -2.93
CA TYR A 191 4.48 5.94 -3.59
C TYR A 191 3.23 5.18 -4.04
N ILE A 192 2.23 5.04 -3.18
CA ILE A 192 0.96 4.39 -3.50
C ILE A 192 0.28 5.09 -4.70
N PHE A 193 0.29 6.42 -4.72
CA PHE A 193 -0.29 7.19 -5.82
C PHE A 193 0.48 6.99 -7.14
N ILE A 194 1.82 6.98 -7.09
CA ILE A 194 2.66 6.73 -8.27
C ILE A 194 2.44 5.31 -8.80
N ASP A 195 2.44 4.31 -7.92
CA ASP A 195 2.18 2.91 -8.27
C ASP A 195 0.80 2.74 -8.93
N PHE A 196 -0.21 3.42 -8.39
CA PHE A 196 -1.53 3.50 -9.00
C PHE A 196 -1.47 4.10 -10.41
N MET A 197 -0.81 5.23 -10.58
CA MET A 197 -0.71 5.89 -11.89
C MET A 197 0.01 5.01 -12.92
N ILE A 198 1.08 4.33 -12.52
CA ILE A 198 1.84 3.43 -13.43
C ILE A 198 1.00 2.23 -13.85
N LYS A 199 0.21 1.65 -12.96
CA LYS A 199 -0.60 0.46 -13.24
C LYS A 199 -1.86 0.75 -14.07
N TYR A 200 -2.35 1.99 -14.04
CA TYR A 200 -3.67 2.34 -14.63
C TYR A 200 -3.62 3.41 -15.74
N MET A 201 -2.44 3.94 -16.06
CA MET A 201 -2.21 4.77 -17.23
C MET A 201 -1.58 3.99 -18.38
#